data_cf58c717097360a6093a87480f02228d
#
_entry.id   cf58c717097360a6093a87480f02228d
#
_cell.length_a   1.000
_cell.length_b   1.000
_cell.length_c   1.000
_cell.angle_alpha   90.00
_cell.angle_beta   90.00
_cell.angle_gamma   90.00
#
_symmetry.space_group_name_H-M   'P 1'
#
loop_
_entity.id
_entity.type
_entity.pdbx_description
1 polymer ?
#
loop_
_entity_poly.entity_id
_entity_poly.type
_entity_poly.pdbx_seq_one_letter_code
_entity_poly.pdbx_strand_id
1 'polypeptide(L)'
;MLMLWALISCVEISAQEIQKVSNDSIALQEIVVKAARVVNKEDGKLIFPSDIQKQRSFSGFSLLGKLALPHIRVDEAGRSISATDHKGEVQIRINGILANMHDVQMLDVASIMSVDYIDSPGVRYGKNIAYVIDIHTRRASSGGSLGFNLTNALTTKLGSNDVYASVNRGKSQLNILYQQAYVDNKASEYNEDAQYLLHDGSEYQISRKIMNGATQNYGNTLQLKYNLADSALYVFQTTLTTDFSNQPYTSNEMWFSESGKPAYPVYRTSKGRDFTPALDLYFYHQLGKHQSLSADVLGTYIHTKGAYYEGEGEPYQYQVDGKTYSLIAEAIYENRLKPFTFSAGTNLNWKYMDNQYLGDVVSENGIRSLGIYGFAQIKGSLGQFKEGTSRLTYVAGFGL
;
A
#
# COMPACT_ATOMS: atom_id res chain seq x y z
N MET A 1 -14.42 -47.10 19.53
CA MET A 1 -15.47 -47.70 20.35
C MET A 1 -15.86 -46.68 21.40
N LEU A 2 -17.18 -46.30 21.36
CA LEU A 2 -17.96 -45.53 22.34
C LEU A 2 -17.69 -44.01 22.44
N MET A 3 -18.64 -43.17 22.39
CA MET A 3 -20.05 -43.06 22.05
C MET A 3 -20.43 -41.58 22.18
N LEU A 4 -21.13 -41.14 21.16
CA LEU A 4 -21.86 -39.87 21.06
C LEU A 4 -22.97 -39.84 22.09
N TRP A 5 -23.17 -38.71 22.80
CA TRP A 5 -24.49 -38.36 23.35
C TRP A 5 -24.77 -36.90 23.13
N ALA A 6 -25.78 -36.67 22.33
CA ALA A 6 -26.43 -35.37 22.10
C ALA A 6 -27.44 -35.12 23.22
N LEU A 7 -27.47 -33.91 23.75
CA LEU A 7 -28.57 -33.42 24.60
C LEU A 7 -29.25 -32.25 23.90
N ILE A 8 -30.43 -32.56 23.37
CA ILE A 8 -31.43 -31.59 22.93
C ILE A 8 -32.20 -31.18 24.21
N SER A 9 -32.07 -29.92 24.59
CA SER A 9 -32.96 -29.33 25.60
C SER A 9 -34.01 -28.47 24.91
N CYS A 10 -35.27 -28.93 24.98
CA CYS A 10 -36.47 -28.16 24.63
C CYS A 10 -36.57 -26.94 25.55
N VAL A 11 -36.72 -25.76 24.96
CA VAL A 11 -37.16 -24.56 25.67
C VAL A 11 -38.67 -24.45 25.51
N GLU A 12 -39.41 -24.66 26.63
CA GLU A 12 -40.83 -24.36 26.72
C GLU A 12 -41.04 -22.85 26.74
N ILE A 13 -41.85 -22.35 25.81
CA ILE A 13 -42.26 -20.94 25.75
C ILE A 13 -43.57 -20.86 26.60
N SER A 14 -43.48 -20.32 27.79
CA SER A 14 -44.68 -19.94 28.58
C SER A 14 -45.16 -18.57 28.13
N ALA A 15 -46.36 -18.53 27.56
CA ALA A 15 -47.07 -17.28 27.30
C ALA A 15 -47.59 -16.71 28.63
N GLN A 16 -47.08 -15.55 29.06
CA GLN A 16 -47.68 -14.80 30.14
C GLN A 16 -48.66 -13.75 29.60
N GLU A 17 -49.86 -13.81 30.11
CA GLU A 17 -50.95 -12.88 29.89
C GLU A 17 -50.58 -11.45 30.32
N ILE A 18 -50.76 -10.48 29.40
CA ILE A 18 -50.49 -9.07 29.65
C ILE A 18 -51.72 -8.45 30.34
N GLN A 19 -51.60 -8.12 31.60
CA GLN A 19 -52.54 -7.23 32.26
C GLN A 19 -52.42 -5.80 31.69
N LYS A 20 -53.57 -5.31 31.23
CA LYS A 20 -53.79 -3.98 30.69
C LYS A 20 -53.76 -2.96 31.82
N VAL A 21 -52.69 -2.20 31.96
CA VAL A 21 -52.68 -0.98 32.77
C VAL A 21 -52.67 0.21 31.82
N SER A 22 -53.79 0.93 31.80
CA SER A 22 -53.88 2.21 31.12
C SER A 22 -53.21 3.28 31.98
N ASN A 23 -52.15 3.85 31.48
CA ASN A 23 -51.69 5.16 31.89
C ASN A 23 -51.25 5.92 30.62
N ASP A 24 -51.95 7.02 30.36
CA ASP A 24 -51.64 8.01 29.37
C ASP A 24 -50.26 8.65 29.65
N SER A 25 -49.21 8.07 29.15
CA SER A 25 -47.96 8.73 28.91
C SER A 25 -47.64 8.55 27.45
N ILE A 26 -47.64 9.63 26.69
CA ILE A 26 -47.16 9.67 25.32
C ILE A 26 -45.67 9.34 25.35
N ALA A 27 -45.34 8.05 25.22
CA ALA A 27 -43.98 7.64 24.97
C ALA A 27 -43.59 8.14 23.56
N LEU A 28 -42.82 9.22 23.51
CA LEU A 28 -42.12 9.60 22.30
C LEU A 28 -41.28 8.41 21.90
N GLN A 29 -41.68 7.70 20.85
CA GLN A 29 -40.81 6.70 20.22
C GLN A 29 -39.51 7.40 19.83
N GLU A 30 -38.42 7.00 20.47
CA GLU A 30 -37.08 7.41 20.07
C GLU A 30 -36.90 6.96 18.63
N ILE A 31 -36.96 7.93 17.71
CA ILE A 31 -36.65 7.66 16.29
C ILE A 31 -35.15 7.48 16.20
N VAL A 32 -34.70 6.23 16.38
CA VAL A 32 -33.31 5.86 16.10
C VAL A 32 -33.13 5.91 14.59
N VAL A 33 -32.68 7.05 14.08
CA VAL A 33 -32.25 7.20 12.69
C VAL A 33 -30.98 6.37 12.54
N LYS A 34 -31.12 5.13 12.11
CA LYS A 34 -29.98 4.32 11.69
C LYS A 34 -29.45 4.89 10.37
N ALA A 35 -28.47 5.77 10.44
CA ALA A 35 -27.77 6.23 9.25
C ALA A 35 -27.20 5.01 8.50
N ALA A 36 -27.37 5.01 7.16
CA ALA A 36 -26.82 3.96 6.31
C ALA A 36 -25.29 3.94 6.45
N ARG A 37 -24.72 2.77 6.78
CA ARG A 37 -23.27 2.61 6.92
C ARG A 37 -22.52 2.60 5.58
N VAL A 38 -23.23 2.38 4.52
CA VAL A 38 -22.70 2.36 3.15
C VAL A 38 -23.60 3.23 2.28
N VAL A 39 -23.01 4.20 1.64
CA VAL A 39 -23.67 5.11 0.68
C VAL A 39 -23.07 4.85 -0.70
N ASN A 40 -23.91 4.48 -1.66
CA ASN A 40 -23.47 4.31 -3.04
C ASN A 40 -23.20 5.68 -3.69
N LYS A 41 -22.10 5.76 -4.43
CA LYS A 41 -21.66 6.93 -5.21
C LYS A 41 -21.67 6.59 -6.72
N GLU A 42 -21.34 7.59 -7.55
CA GLU A 42 -21.24 7.42 -8.99
C GLU A 42 -20.09 6.47 -9.40
N ASP A 43 -19.03 6.46 -8.64
CA ASP A 43 -17.77 5.77 -8.93
C ASP A 43 -17.38 4.73 -7.86
N GLY A 44 -18.31 4.44 -6.91
CA GLY A 44 -18.01 3.48 -5.85
C GLY A 44 -18.94 3.59 -4.65
N LYS A 45 -18.37 3.48 -3.45
CA LYS A 45 -19.11 3.44 -2.16
C LYS A 45 -18.39 4.24 -1.09
N LEU A 46 -19.14 5.05 -0.35
CA LEU A 46 -18.66 5.67 0.89
C LEU A 46 -19.09 4.81 2.08
N ILE A 47 -18.12 4.35 2.85
CA ILE A 47 -18.30 3.39 3.95
C ILE A 47 -17.98 4.07 5.27
N PHE A 48 -18.88 3.97 6.24
CA PHE A 48 -18.72 4.48 7.60
C PHE A 48 -18.40 3.32 8.55
N PRO A 49 -17.14 3.20 9.03
CA PRO A 49 -16.77 2.16 9.98
C PRO A 49 -17.58 2.29 11.27
N SER A 50 -18.06 1.17 11.82
CA SER A 50 -18.74 1.16 13.11
C SER A 50 -17.77 1.35 14.26
N ASP A 51 -18.28 1.83 15.41
CA ASP A 51 -17.46 1.97 16.61
C ASP A 51 -16.84 0.63 17.05
N ILE A 52 -17.58 -0.48 16.89
CA ILE A 52 -17.06 -1.82 17.17
C ILE A 52 -15.91 -2.19 16.24
N GLN A 53 -16.00 -1.88 14.92
CA GLN A 53 -14.91 -2.12 13.98
C GLN A 53 -13.68 -1.29 14.34
N LYS A 54 -13.86 -0.01 14.71
CA LYS A 54 -12.77 0.86 15.16
C LYS A 54 -12.14 0.35 16.46
N GLN A 55 -12.92 0.05 17.48
CA GLN A 55 -12.43 -0.44 18.79
C GLN A 55 -11.66 -1.76 18.68
N ARG A 56 -12.05 -2.62 17.74
CA ARG A 56 -11.39 -3.91 17.50
C ARG A 56 -10.25 -3.85 16.50
N SER A 57 -9.89 -2.67 16.04
CA SER A 57 -8.80 -2.46 15.08
C SER A 57 -7.68 -1.66 15.72
N PHE A 58 -6.46 -2.12 15.60
CA PHE A 58 -5.28 -1.48 16.18
C PHE A 58 -4.39 -0.82 15.11
N SER A 59 -4.76 -0.93 13.82
CA SER A 59 -4.08 -0.26 12.71
C SER A 59 -5.07 0.08 11.60
N GLY A 60 -4.66 0.96 10.69
CA GLY A 60 -5.43 1.24 9.48
C GLY A 60 -5.64 -0.02 8.63
N PHE A 61 -4.65 -0.91 8.55
CA PHE A 61 -4.78 -2.20 7.86
C PHE A 61 -5.85 -3.09 8.50
N SER A 62 -5.83 -3.22 9.84
CA SER A 62 -6.82 -4.00 10.59
C SER A 62 -8.24 -3.51 10.34
N LEU A 63 -8.43 -2.18 10.30
CA LEU A 63 -9.74 -1.61 9.98
C LEU A 63 -10.16 -1.89 8.54
N LEU A 64 -9.28 -1.63 7.57
CA LEU A 64 -9.58 -1.88 6.14
C LEU A 64 -9.90 -3.36 5.88
N GLY A 65 -9.18 -4.27 6.52
CA GLY A 65 -9.47 -5.71 6.46
C GLY A 65 -10.88 -6.05 6.95
N LYS A 66 -11.33 -5.40 8.05
CA LYS A 66 -12.68 -5.59 8.61
C LYS A 66 -13.80 -4.95 7.79
N LEU A 67 -13.48 -3.99 6.91
CA LEU A 67 -14.46 -3.42 5.99
C LEU A 67 -14.78 -4.36 4.82
N ALA A 68 -13.96 -5.37 4.57
CA ALA A 68 -14.15 -6.39 3.53
C ALA A 68 -14.47 -5.76 2.15
N LEU A 69 -13.62 -4.84 1.69
CA LEU A 69 -13.81 -4.14 0.43
C LEU A 69 -13.79 -5.13 -0.73
N PRO A 70 -14.76 -5.07 -1.68
CA PRO A 70 -14.78 -5.98 -2.81
C PRO A 70 -13.48 -5.92 -3.63
N HIS A 71 -13.00 -7.05 -4.11
CA HIS A 71 -11.77 -7.18 -4.92
C HIS A 71 -10.48 -6.68 -4.27
N ILE A 72 -10.50 -6.36 -2.98
CA ILE A 72 -9.32 -5.89 -2.24
C ILE A 72 -8.90 -6.96 -1.23
N ARG A 73 -7.62 -7.28 -1.25
CA ARG A 73 -6.93 -8.08 -0.24
C ARG A 73 -6.10 -7.16 0.63
N VAL A 74 -6.36 -7.21 1.93
CA VAL A 74 -5.55 -6.54 2.94
C VAL A 74 -4.76 -7.59 3.70
N ASP A 75 -3.46 -7.54 3.60
CA ASP A 75 -2.54 -8.35 4.38
C ASP A 75 -1.99 -7.50 5.53
N GLU A 76 -2.54 -7.71 6.72
CA GLU A 76 -2.14 -6.95 7.89
C GLU A 76 -0.73 -7.30 8.37
N ALA A 77 -0.35 -8.58 8.29
CA ALA A 77 0.98 -9.05 8.69
C ALA A 77 2.07 -8.59 7.70
N GLY A 78 1.80 -8.72 6.41
CA GLY A 78 2.68 -8.25 5.32
C GLY A 78 2.57 -6.75 5.04
N ARG A 79 1.64 -6.04 5.70
CA ARG A 79 1.40 -4.58 5.53
C ARG A 79 1.21 -4.19 4.07
N SER A 80 0.39 -4.95 3.37
CA SER A 80 0.13 -4.73 1.95
C SER A 80 -1.37 -4.72 1.62
N ILE A 81 -1.71 -3.97 0.57
CA ILE A 81 -3.07 -3.88 0.04
C ILE A 81 -2.96 -4.10 -1.47
N SER A 82 -3.70 -5.06 -1.99
CA SER A 82 -3.64 -5.44 -3.40
C SER A 82 -5.01 -5.77 -3.97
N ALA A 83 -5.15 -5.66 -5.28
CA ALA A 83 -6.34 -6.15 -5.99
C ALA A 83 -6.28 -7.67 -6.17
N THR A 84 -7.43 -8.33 -6.07
CA THR A 84 -7.53 -9.81 -6.20
C THR A 84 -7.90 -10.27 -7.60
N ASP A 85 -8.33 -9.35 -8.47
CA ASP A 85 -8.84 -9.65 -9.81
C ASP A 85 -7.87 -9.30 -10.96
N HIS A 86 -6.66 -8.89 -10.62
CA HIS A 86 -5.56 -8.55 -11.56
C HIS A 86 -5.89 -7.45 -12.59
N LYS A 87 -6.91 -6.62 -12.35
CA LYS A 87 -7.29 -5.53 -13.26
C LYS A 87 -6.35 -4.33 -13.23
N GLY A 88 -5.54 -4.21 -12.17
CA GLY A 88 -4.61 -3.11 -11.99
C GLY A 88 -4.20 -2.93 -10.52
N GLU A 89 -3.64 -1.78 -10.23
CA GLU A 89 -3.13 -1.43 -8.91
C GLU A 89 -4.20 -0.80 -8.02
N VAL A 90 -3.98 -0.88 -6.70
CA VAL A 90 -4.78 -0.19 -5.69
C VAL A 90 -4.05 1.07 -5.27
N GLN A 91 -4.68 2.22 -5.47
CA GLN A 91 -4.16 3.49 -4.99
C GLN A 91 -4.78 3.83 -3.63
N ILE A 92 -3.93 4.15 -2.65
CA ILE A 92 -4.36 4.57 -1.33
C ILE A 92 -4.27 6.10 -1.25
N ARG A 93 -5.29 6.71 -0.67
CA ARG A 93 -5.32 8.14 -0.36
C ARG A 93 -5.78 8.36 1.08
N ILE A 94 -5.34 9.44 1.68
CA ILE A 94 -5.81 9.92 2.99
C ILE A 94 -6.24 11.37 2.82
N ASN A 95 -7.52 11.64 3.01
CA ASN A 95 -8.12 12.95 2.78
C ASN A 95 -7.86 13.51 1.36
N GLY A 96 -7.93 12.63 0.34
CA GLY A 96 -7.67 12.97 -1.05
C GLY A 96 -6.21 13.02 -1.46
N ILE A 97 -5.25 12.91 -0.53
CA ILE A 97 -3.81 12.98 -0.77
C ILE A 97 -3.28 11.56 -0.98
N LEU A 98 -2.44 11.36 -1.99
CA LEU A 98 -1.75 10.08 -2.22
C LEU A 98 -0.99 9.66 -0.96
N ALA A 99 -1.14 8.40 -0.57
CA ALA A 99 -0.57 7.86 0.64
C ALA A 99 0.13 6.52 0.37
N ASN A 100 1.15 6.24 1.13
CA ASN A 100 1.86 4.96 1.10
C ASN A 100 1.42 4.03 2.24
N MET A 101 1.96 2.81 2.28
CA MET A 101 1.60 1.83 3.29
C MET A 101 2.01 2.24 4.72
N HIS A 102 3.09 3.02 4.87
CA HIS A 102 3.49 3.56 6.17
C HIS A 102 2.48 4.59 6.69
N ASP A 103 1.89 5.41 5.80
CA ASP A 103 0.84 6.35 6.16
C ASP A 103 -0.40 5.62 6.70
N VAL A 104 -0.79 4.49 6.09
CA VAL A 104 -1.90 3.65 6.56
C VAL A 104 -1.61 3.06 7.93
N GLN A 105 -0.36 2.65 8.17
CA GLN A 105 0.07 2.10 9.46
C GLN A 105 0.01 3.13 10.59
N MET A 106 0.40 4.37 10.31
CA MET A 106 0.40 5.45 11.29
C MET A 106 -0.98 6.05 11.58
N LEU A 107 -2.03 5.63 10.87
CA LEU A 107 -3.38 6.15 11.09
C LEU A 107 -3.91 5.80 12.47
N ASP A 108 -4.31 6.83 13.22
CA ASP A 108 -5.17 6.64 14.37
C ASP A 108 -6.56 6.18 13.92
N VAL A 109 -6.89 4.93 14.22
CA VAL A 109 -8.16 4.30 13.83
C VAL A 109 -9.36 5.07 14.37
N ALA A 110 -9.26 5.66 15.56
CA ALA A 110 -10.34 6.45 16.17
C ALA A 110 -10.64 7.73 15.36
N SER A 111 -9.64 8.26 14.66
CA SER A 111 -9.78 9.45 13.82
C SER A 111 -10.49 9.17 12.49
N ILE A 112 -10.56 7.92 12.03
CA ILE A 112 -11.16 7.55 10.74
C ILE A 112 -12.68 7.77 10.79
N MET A 113 -13.18 8.64 9.93
CA MET A 113 -14.60 8.95 9.80
C MET A 113 -15.29 8.05 8.77
N SER A 114 -14.70 7.93 7.58
CA SER A 114 -15.23 7.16 6.47
C SER A 114 -14.12 6.70 5.55
N VAL A 115 -14.43 5.71 4.73
CA VAL A 115 -13.57 5.20 3.65
C VAL A 115 -14.34 5.30 2.36
N ASP A 116 -13.80 6.05 1.40
CA ASP A 116 -14.32 6.15 0.05
C ASP A 116 -13.65 5.07 -0.80
N TYR A 117 -14.41 4.04 -1.13
CA TYR A 117 -13.98 2.95 -2.00
C TYR A 117 -14.46 3.23 -3.41
N ILE A 118 -13.55 3.49 -4.33
CA ILE A 118 -13.81 3.80 -5.72
C ILE A 118 -13.43 2.58 -6.56
N ASP A 119 -14.42 1.93 -7.14
CA ASP A 119 -14.26 0.74 -7.99
C ASP A 119 -14.30 1.06 -9.49
N SER A 120 -14.54 2.31 -9.82
CA SER A 120 -14.55 2.84 -11.19
C SER A 120 -13.81 4.19 -11.22
N PRO A 121 -12.48 4.21 -10.94
CA PRO A 121 -11.73 5.44 -10.67
C PRO A 121 -11.63 6.37 -11.89
N GLY A 122 -11.82 5.85 -13.09
CA GLY A 122 -11.65 6.63 -14.30
C GLY A 122 -10.21 7.05 -14.55
N VAL A 123 -9.97 7.80 -15.61
CA VAL A 123 -8.63 8.15 -16.10
C VAL A 123 -7.88 9.16 -15.23
N ARG A 124 -8.57 9.87 -14.32
CA ARG A 124 -7.94 10.87 -13.44
C ARG A 124 -6.94 10.28 -12.43
N TYR A 125 -7.08 9.00 -12.10
CA TYR A 125 -6.20 8.32 -11.15
C TYR A 125 -5.03 7.59 -11.83
N GLY A 126 -4.94 7.66 -13.16
CA GLY A 126 -3.94 6.96 -13.96
C GLY A 126 -4.50 5.72 -14.64
N LYS A 127 -3.88 5.31 -15.76
CA LYS A 127 -4.40 4.23 -16.60
C LYS A 127 -4.26 2.82 -16.00
N ASN A 128 -3.40 2.64 -15.00
CA ASN A 128 -3.15 1.34 -14.38
C ASN A 128 -3.87 1.17 -13.04
N ILE A 129 -4.60 2.19 -12.55
CA ILE A 129 -5.28 2.15 -11.27
C ILE A 129 -6.66 1.52 -11.45
N ALA A 130 -6.88 0.37 -10.82
CA ALA A 130 -8.17 -0.34 -10.85
C ALA A 130 -9.07 0.07 -9.68
N TYR A 131 -8.50 0.37 -8.52
CA TYR A 131 -9.23 0.72 -7.31
C TYR A 131 -8.57 1.86 -6.57
N VAL A 132 -9.38 2.72 -5.95
CA VAL A 132 -8.88 3.77 -5.05
C VAL A 132 -9.55 3.63 -3.70
N ILE A 133 -8.77 3.69 -2.64
CA ILE A 133 -9.23 3.70 -1.25
C ILE A 133 -8.83 5.05 -0.64
N ASP A 134 -9.79 5.96 -0.48
CA ASP A 134 -9.55 7.25 0.16
C ASP A 134 -10.10 7.25 1.59
N ILE A 135 -9.19 7.33 2.56
CA ILE A 135 -9.50 7.25 3.98
C ILE A 135 -9.70 8.67 4.51
N HIS A 136 -10.91 9.00 4.90
CA HIS A 136 -11.23 10.30 5.48
C HIS A 136 -11.08 10.27 7.00
N THR A 137 -10.23 11.16 7.51
CA THR A 137 -9.95 11.27 8.95
C THR A 137 -10.42 12.59 9.53
N ARG A 138 -10.81 12.55 10.83
CA ARG A 138 -11.01 13.76 11.62
C ARG A 138 -9.66 14.25 12.12
N ARG A 139 -9.35 15.49 11.88
CA ARG A 139 -8.16 16.10 12.44
C ARG A 139 -8.44 16.61 13.85
N ALA A 140 -7.65 16.19 14.82
CA ALA A 140 -7.65 16.79 16.15
C ALA A 140 -7.02 18.20 16.07
N SER A 141 -7.61 19.18 16.76
CA SER A 141 -7.10 20.55 16.80
C SER A 141 -5.78 20.69 17.56
N SER A 142 -5.55 19.83 18.54
CA SER A 142 -4.29 19.71 19.28
C SER A 142 -4.21 18.33 19.92
N GLY A 143 -2.98 17.84 20.07
CA GLY A 143 -2.71 16.55 20.68
C GLY A 143 -1.53 15.86 20.00
N GLY A 144 -1.25 14.64 20.43
CA GLY A 144 -0.20 13.81 19.84
C GLY A 144 -0.49 12.35 20.11
N SER A 145 0.17 11.49 19.34
CA SER A 145 0.19 10.04 19.53
C SER A 145 1.60 9.52 19.41
N LEU A 146 1.88 8.47 20.14
CA LEU A 146 3.12 7.69 20.06
C LEU A 146 2.70 6.22 19.96
N GLY A 147 3.31 5.49 19.04
CA GLY A 147 3.09 4.07 18.88
C GLY A 147 4.34 3.33 18.50
N PHE A 148 4.33 2.04 18.71
CA PHE A 148 5.39 1.14 18.30
C PHE A 148 4.82 -0.24 17.96
N ASN A 149 5.44 -0.92 17.01
CA ASN A 149 5.16 -2.31 16.68
C ASN A 149 6.49 -3.07 16.67
N LEU A 150 6.52 -4.18 17.36
CA LEU A 150 7.72 -5.02 17.50
C LEU A 150 7.36 -6.42 17.05
N THR A 151 7.94 -6.86 15.95
CA THR A 151 7.77 -8.21 15.42
C THR A 151 9.14 -8.85 15.30
N ASN A 152 9.45 -9.77 16.18
CA ASN A 152 10.76 -10.41 16.24
C ASN A 152 10.60 -11.92 16.42
N ALA A 153 11.37 -12.69 15.66
CA ALA A 153 11.45 -14.15 15.84
C ALA A 153 12.28 -14.48 17.09
N LEU A 154 11.81 -15.46 17.86
CA LEU A 154 12.49 -15.89 19.08
C LEU A 154 13.67 -16.86 18.80
N THR A 155 13.62 -17.59 17.70
CA THR A 155 14.57 -18.65 17.37
C THR A 155 15.58 -18.28 16.29
N THR A 156 15.28 -17.24 15.51
CA THR A 156 16.11 -16.74 14.42
C THR A 156 16.28 -15.23 14.57
N LYS A 157 17.38 -14.69 14.08
CA LYS A 157 17.59 -13.24 14.07
C LYS A 157 16.84 -12.61 12.88
N LEU A 158 15.53 -12.53 13.02
CA LEU A 158 14.62 -11.93 12.07
C LEU A 158 13.69 -10.98 12.82
N GLY A 159 13.55 -9.76 12.38
CA GLY A 159 12.64 -8.81 13.00
C GLY A 159 12.28 -7.63 12.11
N SER A 160 11.12 -7.04 12.41
CA SER A 160 10.66 -5.78 11.86
C SER A 160 10.05 -4.95 12.99
N ASN A 161 10.66 -3.82 13.28
CA ASN A 161 10.32 -2.95 14.39
C ASN A 161 10.07 -1.55 13.87
N ASP A 162 9.03 -0.89 14.36
CA ASP A 162 8.75 0.50 14.03
C ASP A 162 8.29 1.29 15.25
N VAL A 163 8.67 2.55 15.26
CA VAL A 163 8.26 3.57 16.22
C VAL A 163 7.75 4.76 15.45
N TYR A 164 6.60 5.29 15.82
CA TYR A 164 6.04 6.48 15.21
C TYR A 164 5.47 7.45 16.23
N ALA A 165 5.55 8.73 15.89
CA ALA A 165 4.98 9.82 16.68
C ALA A 165 4.26 10.80 15.78
N SER A 166 3.16 11.36 16.28
CA SER A 166 2.40 12.42 15.63
C SER A 166 2.10 13.54 16.61
N VAL A 167 2.27 14.78 16.17
CA VAL A 167 1.91 15.97 16.96
C VAL A 167 1.04 16.88 16.09
N ASN A 168 -0.11 17.27 16.62
CA ASN A 168 -1.07 18.18 15.99
C ASN A 168 -1.14 19.49 16.77
N ARG A 169 -1.07 20.62 16.08
CA ARG A 169 -1.28 21.96 16.65
C ARG A 169 -1.99 22.86 15.65
N GLY A 170 -3.28 23.12 15.88
CA GLY A 170 -4.10 23.92 14.98
C GLY A 170 -4.18 23.34 13.58
N LYS A 171 -3.68 24.06 12.59
CA LYS A 171 -3.66 23.63 11.18
C LYS A 171 -2.44 22.78 10.81
N SER A 172 -1.49 22.60 11.72
CA SER A 172 -0.23 21.91 11.49
C SER A 172 -0.22 20.54 12.12
N GLN A 173 0.37 19.57 11.44
CA GLN A 173 0.64 18.23 11.93
C GLN A 173 2.04 17.81 11.51
N LEU A 174 2.81 17.26 12.44
CA LEU A 174 4.11 16.64 12.21
C LEU A 174 4.00 15.16 12.57
N ASN A 175 4.42 14.29 11.65
CA ASN A 175 4.53 12.86 11.88
C ASN A 175 5.98 12.43 11.65
N ILE A 176 6.45 11.52 12.49
CA ILE A 176 7.78 10.91 12.41
C ILE A 176 7.58 9.41 12.50
N LEU A 177 8.17 8.67 11.57
CA LEU A 177 8.25 7.21 11.59
C LEU A 177 9.70 6.79 11.44
N TYR A 178 10.13 5.86 12.28
CA TYR A 178 11.36 5.10 12.08
C TYR A 178 11.03 3.62 12.08
N GLN A 179 11.48 2.92 11.05
CA GLN A 179 11.33 1.48 10.90
C GLN A 179 12.69 0.83 10.72
N GLN A 180 12.89 -0.29 11.38
CA GLN A 180 14.04 -1.17 11.21
C GLN A 180 13.57 -2.59 10.88
N ALA A 181 14.12 -3.16 9.82
CA ALA A 181 13.97 -4.57 9.52
C ALA A 181 15.35 -5.24 9.46
N TYR A 182 15.47 -6.44 9.98
CA TYR A 182 16.73 -7.18 9.94
C TYR A 182 16.51 -8.66 9.74
N VAL A 183 17.48 -9.27 9.04
CA VAL A 183 17.62 -10.71 8.87
C VAL A 183 19.09 -11.04 9.11
N ASP A 184 19.37 -11.96 10.01
CA ASP A 184 20.71 -12.55 10.18
C ASP A 184 20.53 -14.07 10.30
N ASN A 185 20.42 -14.70 9.14
CA ASN A 185 20.29 -16.14 9.01
C ASN A 185 21.67 -16.73 8.64
N LYS A 186 22.21 -17.60 9.50
CA LYS A 186 23.53 -18.21 9.34
C LYS A 186 23.52 -19.62 8.77
N ALA A 187 22.34 -20.20 8.63
CA ALA A 187 22.16 -21.54 8.07
C ALA A 187 20.83 -21.61 7.33
N SER A 188 20.89 -21.61 6.02
CA SER A 188 19.74 -21.90 5.16
C SER A 188 20.12 -22.98 4.17
N GLU A 189 19.23 -23.95 4.03
CA GLU A 189 19.40 -25.06 3.10
C GLU A 189 18.19 -25.11 2.19
N TYR A 190 18.42 -25.30 0.92
CA TYR A 190 17.36 -25.60 -0.04
C TYR A 190 17.93 -26.37 -1.24
N ASN A 191 17.04 -27.08 -1.94
CA ASN A 191 17.38 -27.79 -3.17
C ASN A 191 16.61 -27.11 -4.31
N GLU A 192 17.27 -26.96 -5.43
CA GLU A 192 16.69 -26.49 -6.67
C GLU A 192 17.00 -27.50 -7.77
N ASP A 193 15.97 -28.09 -8.36
CA ASP A 193 16.06 -28.96 -9.53
C ASP A 193 15.33 -28.32 -10.67
N ALA A 194 16.03 -28.01 -11.75
CA ALA A 194 15.49 -27.39 -12.94
C ALA A 194 15.69 -28.30 -14.16
N GLN A 195 14.63 -28.45 -14.95
CA GLN A 195 14.63 -29.24 -16.18
C GLN A 195 14.24 -28.33 -17.35
N TYR A 196 15.07 -28.29 -18.36
CA TYR A 196 14.89 -27.49 -19.55
C TYR A 196 14.74 -28.40 -20.77
N LEU A 197 13.68 -28.22 -21.55
CA LEU A 197 13.55 -28.81 -22.86
C LEU A 197 14.23 -27.89 -23.87
N LEU A 198 15.32 -28.37 -24.48
CA LEU A 198 16.05 -27.61 -25.47
C LEU A 198 15.35 -27.64 -26.85
N HIS A 199 15.73 -26.74 -27.74
CA HIS A 199 15.12 -26.58 -29.07
C HIS A 199 15.27 -27.84 -29.96
N ASP A 200 16.30 -28.63 -29.75
CA ASP A 200 16.54 -29.91 -30.43
C ASP A 200 15.78 -31.11 -29.84
N GLY A 201 14.94 -30.88 -28.83
CA GLY A 201 14.15 -31.87 -28.11
C GLY A 201 14.94 -32.63 -27.03
N SER A 202 16.18 -32.30 -26.78
CA SER A 202 16.95 -32.84 -25.66
C SER A 202 16.57 -32.21 -24.34
N GLU A 203 16.73 -32.95 -23.24
CA GLU A 203 16.50 -32.43 -21.88
C GLU A 203 17.83 -32.06 -21.23
N TYR A 204 17.86 -30.87 -20.64
CA TYR A 204 18.99 -30.39 -19.86
C TYR A 204 18.55 -30.19 -18.41
N GLN A 205 19.19 -30.86 -17.47
CA GLN A 205 18.87 -30.82 -16.06
C GLN A 205 19.97 -30.11 -15.28
N ILE A 206 19.57 -29.27 -14.35
CA ILE A 206 20.45 -28.63 -13.37
C ILE A 206 19.92 -28.92 -11.98
N SER A 207 20.81 -29.31 -11.08
CA SER A 207 20.52 -29.46 -9.66
C SER A 207 21.48 -28.60 -8.83
N ARG A 208 20.93 -27.82 -7.91
CA ARG A 208 21.67 -27.05 -6.93
C ARG A 208 21.23 -27.45 -5.53
N LYS A 209 22.14 -28.02 -4.77
CA LYS A 209 21.91 -28.40 -3.38
C LYS A 209 22.72 -27.47 -2.48
N ILE A 210 22.04 -26.53 -1.82
CA ILE A 210 22.67 -25.60 -0.89
C ILE A 210 23.00 -26.34 0.39
N MET A 211 24.28 -26.34 0.73
CA MET A 211 24.82 -27.01 1.92
C MET A 211 24.99 -26.03 3.07
N ASN A 212 25.36 -24.82 2.77
CA ASN A 212 25.56 -23.77 3.76
C ASN A 212 25.22 -22.44 3.15
N GLY A 213 24.11 -21.86 3.59
CA GLY A 213 23.66 -20.54 3.17
C GLY A 213 23.64 -19.58 4.35
N ALA A 214 24.17 -18.37 4.17
CA ALA A 214 24.09 -17.31 5.15
C ALA A 214 23.65 -16.01 4.51
N THR A 215 22.72 -15.31 5.19
CA THR A 215 22.20 -14.02 4.73
C THR A 215 22.14 -13.05 5.88
N GLN A 216 22.73 -11.88 5.69
CA GLN A 216 22.57 -10.74 6.59
C GLN A 216 22.01 -9.55 5.80
N ASN A 217 20.91 -8.99 6.27
CA ASN A 217 20.31 -7.79 5.70
C ASN A 217 19.76 -6.89 6.82
N TYR A 218 20.02 -5.60 6.71
CA TYR A 218 19.54 -4.57 7.62
C TYR A 218 18.92 -3.45 6.81
N GLY A 219 17.63 -3.23 6.98
CA GLY A 219 16.88 -2.14 6.37
C GLY A 219 16.43 -1.15 7.43
N ASN A 220 16.52 0.14 7.11
CA ASN A 220 16.03 1.22 7.96
C ASN A 220 15.30 2.23 7.10
N THR A 221 14.12 2.65 7.55
CA THR A 221 13.33 3.72 6.93
C THR A 221 13.11 4.82 7.94
N LEU A 222 13.42 6.05 7.56
CA LEU A 222 13.03 7.26 8.29
C LEU A 222 12.06 8.05 7.43
N GLN A 223 10.89 8.39 7.98
CA GLN A 223 9.92 9.26 7.32
C GLN A 223 9.59 10.46 8.23
N LEU A 224 9.68 11.65 7.67
CA LEU A 224 9.25 12.91 8.27
C LEU A 224 8.14 13.48 7.38
N LYS A 225 6.95 13.69 7.96
CA LYS A 225 5.79 14.22 7.23
C LYS A 225 5.24 15.43 7.95
N TYR A 226 5.23 16.55 7.26
CA TYR A 226 4.59 17.76 7.74
C TYR A 226 3.35 18.04 6.89
N ASN A 227 2.26 18.40 7.56
CA ASN A 227 0.99 18.71 6.93
C ASN A 227 0.44 20.02 7.50
N LEU A 228 0.18 20.98 6.63
CA LEU A 228 -0.49 22.22 6.95
C LEU A 228 -1.79 22.28 6.14
N ALA A 229 -2.94 22.26 6.82
CA ALA A 229 -4.21 22.26 6.10
C ALA A 229 -5.30 23.07 6.79
N ASP A 230 -6.00 23.80 5.97
CA ASP A 230 -7.33 24.30 6.26
C ASP A 230 -8.31 23.50 5.40
N SER A 231 -9.10 22.63 6.01
CA SER A 231 -9.94 21.65 5.31
C SER A 231 -10.90 22.23 4.27
N ALA A 232 -11.19 23.52 4.36
CA ALA A 232 -12.08 24.22 3.43
C ALA A 232 -11.33 24.92 2.28
N LEU A 233 -10.04 25.24 2.44
CA LEU A 233 -9.34 26.14 1.53
C LEU A 233 -8.09 25.54 0.90
N TYR A 234 -7.22 24.94 1.70
CA TYR A 234 -5.94 24.44 1.19
C TYR A 234 -5.37 23.28 2.02
N VAL A 235 -4.56 22.48 1.38
CA VAL A 235 -3.68 21.50 2.00
C VAL A 235 -2.29 21.66 1.40
N PHE A 236 -1.29 21.75 2.26
CA PHE A 236 0.11 21.60 1.90
C PHE A 236 0.71 20.46 2.71
N GLN A 237 1.32 19.49 2.04
CA GLN A 237 2.00 18.39 2.67
C GLN A 237 3.40 18.24 2.10
N THR A 238 4.36 17.98 2.96
CA THR A 238 5.70 17.55 2.55
C THR A 238 6.06 16.28 3.29
N THR A 239 6.58 15.29 2.58
CA THR A 239 7.04 14.02 3.12
C THR A 239 8.47 13.78 2.66
N LEU A 240 9.39 13.68 3.60
CA LEU A 240 10.75 13.20 3.36
C LEU A 240 10.81 11.75 3.85
N THR A 241 11.09 10.83 2.93
CA THR A 241 11.35 9.43 3.26
C THR A 241 12.78 9.09 2.87
N THR A 242 13.50 8.36 3.71
CA THR A 242 14.85 7.91 3.42
C THR A 242 14.99 6.46 3.82
N ASP A 243 15.28 5.61 2.84
CA ASP A 243 15.56 4.20 3.05
C ASP A 243 17.06 3.94 3.00
N PHE A 244 17.54 3.18 3.98
CA PHE A 244 18.90 2.68 4.03
C PHE A 244 18.85 1.17 4.10
N SER A 245 19.42 0.50 3.12
CA SER A 245 19.61 -0.95 3.14
C SER A 245 21.09 -1.28 3.17
N ASN A 246 21.47 -2.22 3.99
CA ASN A 246 22.81 -2.77 4.06
C ASN A 246 22.72 -4.28 4.13
N GLN A 247 23.18 -4.93 3.08
CA GLN A 247 23.35 -6.37 2.98
C GLN A 247 24.86 -6.66 3.02
N PRO A 248 25.46 -6.74 4.21
CA PRO A 248 26.91 -6.89 4.33
C PRO A 248 27.40 -8.22 3.80
N TYR A 249 26.54 -9.22 3.78
CA TYR A 249 26.94 -10.56 3.41
C TYR A 249 25.74 -11.45 3.03
N THR A 250 25.83 -12.09 1.87
CA THR A 250 25.08 -13.29 1.51
C THR A 250 26.04 -14.26 0.88
N SER A 251 26.05 -15.49 1.35
CA SER A 251 26.85 -16.56 0.78
C SER A 251 26.06 -17.84 0.66
N ASN A 252 26.33 -18.58 -0.39
CA ASN A 252 25.83 -19.92 -0.59
C ASN A 252 26.99 -20.82 -1.01
N GLU A 253 27.19 -21.88 -0.27
CA GLU A 253 28.02 -23.02 -0.65
C GLU A 253 27.08 -24.13 -1.09
N MET A 254 27.25 -24.64 -2.32
CA MET A 254 26.32 -25.57 -2.90
C MET A 254 27.05 -26.67 -3.71
N TRP A 255 26.43 -27.84 -3.82
CA TRP A 255 26.73 -28.80 -4.86
C TRP A 255 25.93 -28.45 -6.11
N PHE A 256 26.63 -28.24 -7.20
CA PHE A 256 26.06 -28.01 -8.52
C PHE A 256 26.29 -29.26 -9.40
N SER A 257 25.25 -29.72 -10.07
CA SER A 257 25.33 -30.76 -11.10
C SER A 257 24.50 -30.36 -12.32
N GLU A 258 25.00 -30.72 -13.49
CA GLU A 258 24.31 -30.56 -14.77
C GLU A 258 24.30 -31.89 -15.54
N SER A 259 23.36 -32.02 -16.50
CA SER A 259 23.21 -33.22 -17.29
C SER A 259 24.53 -33.74 -17.86
N GLY A 260 24.86 -35.01 -17.54
CA GLY A 260 26.06 -35.70 -18.06
C GLY A 260 27.38 -35.30 -17.42
N LYS A 261 27.41 -34.45 -16.39
CA LYS A 261 28.62 -34.03 -15.70
C LYS A 261 28.61 -34.41 -14.21
N PRO A 262 29.78 -34.71 -13.61
CA PRO A 262 29.88 -34.90 -12.18
C PRO A 262 29.51 -33.63 -11.40
N ALA A 263 28.90 -33.79 -10.22
CA ALA A 263 28.65 -32.70 -9.33
C ALA A 263 29.94 -32.08 -8.78
N TYR A 264 29.99 -30.76 -8.64
CA TYR A 264 31.12 -30.04 -8.08
C TYR A 264 30.68 -28.95 -7.10
N PRO A 265 31.54 -28.56 -6.14
CA PRO A 265 31.19 -27.50 -5.22
C PRO A 265 31.26 -26.14 -5.90
N VAL A 266 30.28 -25.27 -5.60
CA VAL A 266 30.19 -23.91 -6.08
C VAL A 266 29.99 -22.97 -4.91
N TYR A 267 30.53 -21.78 -5.01
CA TYR A 267 30.42 -20.72 -4.02
C TYR A 267 29.92 -19.45 -4.64
N ARG A 268 28.91 -18.83 -4.01
CA ARG A 268 28.35 -17.54 -4.40
C ARG A 268 28.39 -16.57 -3.24
N THR A 269 28.74 -15.31 -3.49
CA THR A 269 28.62 -14.26 -2.50
C THR A 269 28.04 -12.98 -3.09
N SER A 270 27.30 -12.26 -2.27
CA SER A 270 26.86 -10.90 -2.62
C SER A 270 26.95 -9.97 -1.40
N LYS A 271 27.22 -8.70 -1.68
CA LYS A 271 27.17 -7.59 -0.74
C LYS A 271 26.42 -6.45 -1.40
N GLY A 272 25.62 -5.71 -0.63
CA GLY A 272 24.84 -4.60 -1.17
C GLY A 272 24.65 -3.48 -0.16
N ARG A 273 24.50 -2.28 -0.68
CA ARG A 273 24.06 -1.09 0.08
C ARG A 273 23.20 -0.24 -0.82
N ASP A 274 22.06 0.18 -0.29
CA ASP A 274 21.17 1.10 -0.96
C ASP A 274 20.90 2.31 -0.08
N PHE A 275 20.84 3.47 -0.69
CA PHE A 275 20.42 4.73 -0.07
C PHE A 275 19.38 5.39 -0.97
N THR A 276 18.17 5.57 -0.46
CA THR A 276 17.03 6.03 -1.26
C THR A 276 16.27 7.15 -0.54
N PRO A 277 16.73 8.41 -0.62
CA PRO A 277 15.92 9.55 -0.21
C PRO A 277 14.86 9.88 -1.27
N ALA A 278 13.67 10.21 -0.79
CA ALA A 278 12.55 10.68 -1.59
C ALA A 278 11.89 11.88 -0.90
N LEU A 279 11.62 12.93 -1.67
CA LEU A 279 10.87 14.11 -1.22
C LEU A 279 9.59 14.21 -2.03
N ASP A 280 8.48 14.20 -1.32
CA ASP A 280 7.12 14.33 -1.84
C ASP A 280 6.51 15.66 -1.36
N LEU A 281 5.99 16.44 -2.30
CA LEU A 281 5.37 17.74 -2.08
C LEU A 281 3.97 17.73 -2.67
N TYR A 282 2.95 17.78 -1.83
CA TYR A 282 1.56 17.87 -2.26
C TYR A 282 0.96 19.24 -1.91
N PHE A 283 0.26 19.80 -2.86
CA PHE A 283 -0.48 21.03 -2.70
C PHE A 283 -1.92 20.88 -3.22
N TYR A 284 -2.90 21.33 -2.45
CA TYR A 284 -4.29 21.45 -2.86
C TYR A 284 -4.79 22.86 -2.51
N HIS A 285 -5.54 23.46 -3.41
CA HIS A 285 -6.18 24.76 -3.18
C HIS A 285 -7.57 24.82 -3.80
N GLN A 286 -8.53 25.28 -2.99
CA GLN A 286 -9.89 25.61 -3.42
C GLN A 286 -9.90 26.97 -4.07
N LEU A 287 -10.00 27.06 -5.40
CA LEU A 287 -9.97 28.31 -6.17
C LEU A 287 -11.27 29.09 -6.09
N GLY A 288 -12.39 28.43 -5.78
CA GLY A 288 -13.72 28.99 -5.68
C GLY A 288 -14.72 27.98 -5.13
N LYS A 289 -16.01 28.27 -5.13
CA LYS A 289 -17.06 27.41 -4.56
C LYS A 289 -17.08 25.99 -5.19
N HIS A 290 -16.68 25.89 -6.44
CA HIS A 290 -16.80 24.65 -7.24
C HIS A 290 -15.50 24.24 -7.92
N GLN A 291 -14.42 25.00 -7.76
CA GLN A 291 -13.17 24.78 -8.48
C GLN A 291 -12.04 24.48 -7.50
N SER A 292 -11.22 23.52 -7.83
CA SER A 292 -10.02 23.18 -7.08
C SER A 292 -8.84 22.84 -8.00
N LEU A 293 -7.64 23.05 -7.48
CA LEU A 293 -6.37 22.68 -8.08
C LEU A 293 -5.61 21.82 -7.09
N SER A 294 -5.09 20.69 -7.54
CA SER A 294 -4.10 19.91 -6.80
C SER A 294 -2.84 19.75 -7.64
N ALA A 295 -1.71 19.71 -6.97
CA ALA A 295 -0.41 19.40 -7.56
C ALA A 295 0.36 18.49 -6.62
N ASP A 296 1.10 17.56 -7.19
CA ASP A 296 1.94 16.60 -6.49
C ASP A 296 3.28 16.47 -7.21
N VAL A 297 4.40 16.49 -6.46
CA VAL A 297 5.75 16.39 -7.01
C VAL A 297 6.57 15.46 -6.12
N LEU A 298 6.93 14.30 -6.65
CA LEU A 298 7.78 13.31 -6.00
C LEU A 298 9.15 13.26 -6.68
N GLY A 299 10.20 13.63 -5.96
CA GLY A 299 11.59 13.48 -6.36
C GLY A 299 12.25 12.33 -5.61
N THR A 300 12.92 11.40 -6.30
CA THR A 300 13.62 10.26 -5.69
C THR A 300 15.04 10.16 -6.23
N TYR A 301 15.98 9.90 -5.34
CA TYR A 301 17.35 9.51 -5.66
C TYR A 301 17.60 8.10 -5.12
N ILE A 302 18.20 7.22 -5.91
CA ILE A 302 18.61 5.88 -5.49
C ILE A 302 20.10 5.74 -5.78
N HIS A 303 20.87 5.34 -4.77
CA HIS A 303 22.27 4.98 -4.92
C HIS A 303 22.46 3.55 -4.43
N THR A 304 22.76 2.66 -5.36
CA THR A 304 23.02 1.24 -5.12
C THR A 304 24.48 0.93 -5.31
N LYS A 305 25.10 0.26 -4.33
CA LYS A 305 26.42 -0.34 -4.45
C LYS A 305 26.34 -1.82 -4.17
N GLY A 306 26.95 -2.62 -5.04
CA GLY A 306 26.99 -4.08 -4.88
C GLY A 306 28.34 -4.67 -5.24
N ALA A 307 28.64 -5.86 -4.68
CA ALA A 307 29.75 -6.67 -5.07
C ALA A 307 29.27 -8.13 -5.11
N TYR A 308 29.57 -8.81 -6.19
CA TYR A 308 29.07 -10.16 -6.50
C TYR A 308 30.22 -11.06 -6.91
N TYR A 309 30.16 -12.29 -6.45
CA TYR A 309 31.01 -13.40 -6.91
C TYR A 309 30.11 -14.58 -7.26
N GLU A 310 30.30 -15.14 -8.44
CA GLU A 310 29.59 -16.29 -8.96
C GLU A 310 30.61 -17.36 -9.34
N GLY A 311 30.49 -18.55 -8.74
CA GLY A 311 31.39 -19.68 -8.97
C GLY A 311 30.80 -20.80 -9.84
N GLU A 312 29.59 -20.63 -10.39
CA GLU A 312 28.97 -21.63 -11.28
C GLU A 312 29.49 -21.45 -12.70
N GLY A 313 30.00 -22.52 -13.31
CA GLY A 313 30.65 -22.45 -14.61
C GLY A 313 32.07 -21.86 -14.54
N GLU A 314 32.32 -20.84 -15.37
CA GLU A 314 33.53 -20.03 -15.26
C GLU A 314 33.36 -18.98 -14.18
N PRO A 315 34.13 -19.01 -13.09
CA PRO A 315 33.95 -18.07 -11.99
C PRO A 315 34.17 -16.64 -12.44
N TYR A 316 33.30 -15.73 -12.00
CA TYR A 316 33.43 -14.31 -12.26
C TYR A 316 33.00 -13.46 -11.06
N GLN A 317 33.54 -12.25 -11.01
CA GLN A 317 33.19 -11.27 -9.99
C GLN A 317 33.01 -9.89 -10.61
N TYR A 318 32.10 -9.14 -10.04
CA TYR A 318 31.91 -7.75 -10.45
C TYR A 318 31.38 -6.89 -9.31
N GLN A 319 31.56 -5.61 -9.47
CA GLN A 319 30.98 -4.58 -8.60
C GLN A 319 30.02 -3.73 -9.43
N VAL A 320 28.99 -3.24 -8.79
CA VAL A 320 28.04 -2.29 -9.39
C VAL A 320 27.98 -1.02 -8.55
N ASP A 321 28.04 0.12 -9.21
CA ASP A 321 27.70 1.44 -8.64
C ASP A 321 26.59 2.03 -9.53
N GLY A 322 25.37 2.08 -8.99
CA GLY A 322 24.18 2.52 -9.72
C GLY A 322 23.58 3.77 -9.09
N LYS A 323 23.24 4.75 -9.93
CA LYS A 323 22.56 5.97 -9.53
C LYS A 323 21.29 6.15 -10.35
N THR A 324 20.17 6.34 -9.68
CA THR A 324 18.89 6.63 -10.33
C THR A 324 18.32 7.92 -9.76
N TYR A 325 17.87 8.78 -10.66
CA TYR A 325 17.13 10.00 -10.36
C TYR A 325 15.76 9.87 -10.99
N SER A 326 14.70 10.15 -10.25
CA SER A 326 13.35 10.19 -10.79
C SER A 326 12.57 11.39 -10.29
N LEU A 327 11.71 11.90 -11.15
CA LEU A 327 10.77 12.96 -10.84
C LEU A 327 9.40 12.57 -11.41
N ILE A 328 8.41 12.53 -10.53
CA ILE A 328 7.00 12.39 -10.91
C ILE A 328 6.32 13.68 -10.53
N ALA A 329 5.58 14.29 -11.44
CA ALA A 329 4.82 15.50 -11.17
C ALA A 329 3.41 15.35 -11.73
N GLU A 330 2.40 15.67 -10.93
CA GLU A 330 0.99 15.62 -11.30
C GLU A 330 0.34 16.97 -11.01
N ALA A 331 -0.55 17.42 -11.88
CA ALA A 331 -1.43 18.57 -11.63
C ALA A 331 -2.84 18.25 -12.12
N ILE A 332 -3.84 18.50 -11.27
CA ILE A 332 -5.26 18.23 -11.57
C ILE A 332 -6.09 19.47 -11.24
N TYR A 333 -6.83 19.93 -12.23
CA TYR A 333 -7.91 20.90 -12.06
C TYR A 333 -9.25 20.17 -12.04
N GLU A 334 -10.11 20.54 -11.09
CA GLU A 334 -11.46 20.00 -10.97
C GLU A 334 -12.50 21.14 -10.89
N ASN A 335 -13.60 21.02 -11.64
CA ASN A 335 -14.73 21.92 -11.57
C ASN A 335 -16.03 21.14 -11.38
N ARG A 336 -16.68 21.34 -10.22
CA ARG A 336 -17.95 20.68 -9.84
C ARG A 336 -19.12 21.47 -10.34
N LEU A 337 -19.53 21.22 -11.56
CA LEU A 337 -20.72 21.82 -12.17
C LEU A 337 -21.94 20.93 -11.87
N LYS A 338 -23.11 21.50 -11.72
CA LYS A 338 -24.34 20.70 -11.71
C LYS A 338 -24.85 20.57 -13.14
N PRO A 339 -25.07 19.37 -13.69
CA PRO A 339 -25.17 18.05 -13.04
C PRO A 339 -23.87 17.18 -13.08
N PHE A 340 -22.74 17.70 -13.47
CA PHE A 340 -21.51 16.91 -13.65
C PHE A 340 -20.28 17.56 -13.02
N THR A 341 -19.24 16.77 -12.79
CA THR A 341 -17.91 17.20 -12.42
C THR A 341 -16.98 17.03 -13.61
N PHE A 342 -16.29 18.08 -13.99
CA PHE A 342 -15.21 18.06 -14.96
C PHE A 342 -13.86 18.02 -14.25
N SER A 343 -12.97 17.17 -14.71
CA SER A 343 -11.58 17.09 -14.25
C SER A 343 -10.65 17.07 -15.44
N ALA A 344 -9.56 17.81 -15.38
CA ALA A 344 -8.47 17.74 -16.35
C ALA A 344 -7.13 17.81 -15.64
N GLY A 345 -6.15 17.10 -16.14
CA GLY A 345 -4.84 17.06 -15.49
C GLY A 345 -3.75 16.50 -16.40
N THR A 346 -2.55 16.55 -15.85
CA THR A 346 -1.35 15.99 -16.49
C THR A 346 -0.48 15.30 -15.46
N ASN A 347 0.20 14.26 -15.89
CA ASN A 347 1.23 13.58 -15.13
C ASN A 347 2.51 13.53 -15.98
N LEU A 348 3.62 13.88 -15.35
CA LEU A 348 4.96 13.79 -15.93
C LEU A 348 5.75 12.78 -15.11
N ASN A 349 6.41 11.85 -15.81
CA ASN A 349 7.31 10.88 -15.21
C ASN A 349 8.64 10.94 -15.93
N TRP A 350 9.67 11.41 -15.23
CA TRP A 350 11.04 11.47 -15.73
C TRP A 350 11.94 10.57 -14.90
N LYS A 351 12.81 9.81 -15.58
CA LYS A 351 13.80 8.94 -14.95
C LYS A 351 15.12 9.02 -15.69
N TYR A 352 16.21 9.13 -14.94
CA TYR A 352 17.57 8.97 -15.38
C TYR A 352 18.28 7.93 -14.53
N MET A 353 18.90 6.95 -15.16
CA MET A 353 19.65 5.89 -14.48
C MET A 353 21.02 5.78 -15.14
N ASP A 354 22.06 5.63 -14.30
CA ASP A 354 23.43 5.40 -14.67
C ASP A 354 23.98 4.27 -13.81
N ASN A 355 24.39 3.16 -14.45
CA ASN A 355 24.95 1.99 -13.79
C ASN A 355 26.32 1.68 -14.37
N GLN A 356 27.31 1.56 -13.50
CA GLN A 356 28.67 1.15 -13.82
C GLN A 356 28.97 -0.20 -13.23
N TYR A 357 29.46 -1.11 -14.05
CA TYR A 357 29.89 -2.45 -13.67
C TYR A 357 31.41 -2.54 -13.84
N LEU A 358 32.10 -3.02 -12.82
CA LEU A 358 33.55 -3.11 -12.75
C LEU A 358 33.97 -4.51 -12.29
N GLY A 359 34.99 -5.08 -12.88
CA GLY A 359 35.52 -6.41 -12.57
C GLY A 359 35.62 -7.27 -13.82
N ASP A 360 35.27 -8.54 -13.74
CA ASP A 360 35.27 -9.45 -14.90
C ASP A 360 34.15 -9.08 -15.90
N VAL A 361 33.11 -8.40 -15.43
CA VAL A 361 32.11 -7.74 -16.26
C VAL A 361 32.36 -6.24 -16.20
N VAL A 362 32.68 -5.64 -17.35
CA VAL A 362 32.84 -4.19 -17.49
C VAL A 362 31.75 -3.68 -18.42
N SER A 363 30.86 -2.85 -17.89
CA SER A 363 29.78 -2.24 -18.67
C SER A 363 29.35 -0.92 -18.02
N GLU A 364 28.93 0.02 -18.86
CA GLU A 364 28.29 1.26 -18.43
C GLU A 364 26.95 1.36 -19.16
N ASN A 365 25.86 1.47 -18.39
CA ASN A 365 24.51 1.50 -18.92
C ASN A 365 23.76 2.73 -18.40
N GLY A 366 23.34 3.61 -19.31
CA GLY A 366 22.51 4.75 -19.02
C GLY A 366 21.09 4.61 -19.62
N ILE A 367 20.08 4.93 -18.85
CA ILE A 367 18.69 4.97 -19.31
C ILE A 367 18.12 6.35 -19.03
N ARG A 368 17.50 6.95 -20.04
CA ARG A 368 16.71 8.17 -19.91
C ARG A 368 15.28 7.88 -20.36
N SER A 369 14.33 8.22 -19.55
CA SER A 369 12.91 8.02 -19.84
C SER A 369 12.14 9.29 -19.48
N LEU A 370 11.24 9.69 -20.36
CA LEU A 370 10.29 10.76 -20.14
C LEU A 370 8.93 10.29 -20.62
N GLY A 371 7.96 10.25 -19.70
CA GLY A 371 6.56 9.98 -19.98
C GLY A 371 5.72 11.20 -19.62
N ILE A 372 4.81 11.57 -20.48
CA ILE A 372 3.82 12.60 -20.22
C ILE A 372 2.46 11.99 -20.49
N TYR A 373 1.55 12.14 -19.54
CA TYR A 373 0.18 11.68 -19.65
C TYR A 373 -0.75 12.84 -19.35
N GLY A 374 -1.66 13.15 -20.26
CA GLY A 374 -2.70 14.14 -20.08
C GLY A 374 -4.08 13.49 -20.11
N PHE A 375 -5.01 14.01 -19.33
CA PHE A 375 -6.39 13.50 -19.31
C PHE A 375 -7.42 14.60 -19.16
N ALA A 376 -8.63 14.29 -19.64
CA ALA A 376 -9.86 15.03 -19.32
C ALA A 376 -10.98 14.02 -19.04
N GLN A 377 -11.77 14.29 -18.00
CA GLN A 377 -12.82 13.39 -17.54
C GLN A 377 -14.07 14.18 -17.13
N ILE A 378 -15.23 13.63 -17.43
CA ILE A 378 -16.53 14.09 -16.93
C ILE A 378 -17.18 12.93 -16.17
N LYS A 379 -17.65 13.21 -14.94
CA LYS A 379 -18.47 12.27 -14.17
C LYS A 379 -19.75 12.93 -13.69
N GLY A 380 -20.84 12.18 -13.61
CA GLY A 380 -22.12 12.70 -13.15
C GLY A 380 -23.21 11.65 -13.09
N SER A 381 -24.44 12.11 -12.95
CA SER A 381 -25.60 11.24 -12.92
C SER A 381 -26.72 11.78 -13.80
N LEU A 382 -27.39 10.87 -14.50
CA LEU A 382 -28.57 11.13 -15.31
C LEU A 382 -29.79 10.69 -14.52
N GLY A 383 -30.60 11.67 -14.07
CA GLY A 383 -31.92 11.47 -13.50
C GLY A 383 -32.04 10.45 -12.35
N GLN A 384 -33.16 10.50 -11.68
CA GLN A 384 -33.62 9.46 -10.77
C GLN A 384 -34.80 8.73 -11.45
N PHE A 385 -34.74 7.43 -11.49
CA PHE A 385 -35.75 6.56 -12.05
C PHE A 385 -36.47 5.78 -10.94
N LYS A 386 -37.70 5.34 -11.18
CA LYS A 386 -38.49 4.55 -10.24
C LYS A 386 -38.57 5.17 -8.84
N GLU A 387 -39.21 6.35 -8.74
CA GLU A 387 -39.46 7.04 -7.47
C GLU A 387 -38.21 7.29 -6.61
N GLY A 388 -37.07 7.50 -7.26
CA GLY A 388 -35.80 7.80 -6.56
C GLY A 388 -34.99 6.58 -6.14
N THR A 389 -35.45 5.35 -6.43
CA THR A 389 -34.74 4.12 -6.06
C THR A 389 -33.64 3.71 -7.03
N SER A 390 -33.64 4.25 -8.24
CA SER A 390 -32.63 3.93 -9.26
C SER A 390 -32.03 5.21 -9.86
N ARG A 391 -30.74 5.24 -10.04
CA ARG A 391 -29.98 6.38 -10.59
C ARG A 391 -28.97 5.86 -11.61
N LEU A 392 -28.93 6.46 -12.80
CA LEU A 392 -27.92 6.18 -13.79
C LEU A 392 -26.73 7.12 -13.57
N THR A 393 -25.55 6.56 -13.33
CA THR A 393 -24.29 7.31 -13.20
C THR A 393 -23.41 7.06 -14.43
N TYR A 394 -22.55 8.04 -14.74
CA TYR A 394 -21.60 7.90 -15.84
C TYR A 394 -20.26 8.50 -15.47
N VAL A 395 -19.20 7.85 -15.98
CA VAL A 395 -17.83 8.37 -16.00
C VAL A 395 -17.32 8.21 -17.42
N ALA A 396 -16.96 9.30 -18.06
CA ALA A 396 -16.39 9.31 -19.40
C ALA A 396 -15.11 10.14 -19.39
N GLY A 397 -14.02 9.62 -19.93
CA GLY A 397 -12.74 10.30 -19.93
C GLY A 397 -11.87 9.89 -21.11
N PHE A 398 -10.92 10.75 -21.43
CA PHE A 398 -9.91 10.57 -22.45
C PHE A 398 -8.54 10.85 -21.84
N GLY A 399 -7.57 10.01 -22.13
CA GLY A 399 -6.18 10.19 -21.70
C GLY A 399 -5.21 9.79 -22.80
N LEU A 400 -4.10 10.53 -22.91
CA LEU A 400 -3.02 10.37 -23.91
C LEU A 400 -1.69 10.20 -23.21
#